data_596c2b304a31919def7204203958c347
#
_entry.id   596c2b304a31919def7204203958c347
#
_cell.length_a   1.000
_cell.length_b   1.000
_cell.length_c   1.000
_cell.angle_alpha   90.00
_cell.angle_beta   90.00
_cell.angle_gamma   90.00
#
_symmetry.space_group_name_H-M   'P 1'
#
loop_
_entity.id
_entity.type
_entity.pdbx_description
1 polymer ?
#
loop_
_entity_poly.entity_id
_entity_poly.type
_entity_poly.pdbx_seq_one_letter_code
_entity_poly.pdbx_strand_id
1 'polypeptide(L)' 'MDSFEIQGEIIQLNQLLKALGWVENGAQANSVIEEGLVKVNGKKELRKRNKLEKGSIVEFQKQKVKIE' A
#
# COMPACT_ATOMS: atom_id res chain seq x y z
N MET A 1 5.80 13.16 -6.03
CA MET A 1 5.14 11.95 -5.53
C MET A 1 4.79 11.06 -6.70
N ASP A 2 5.14 9.79 -6.61
CA ASP A 2 4.82 8.84 -7.66
C ASP A 2 3.34 8.50 -7.64
N SER A 3 2.85 7.94 -8.73
CA SER A 3 1.48 7.49 -8.80
C SER A 3 1.45 6.03 -9.25
N PHE A 4 0.40 5.32 -8.87
CA PHE A 4 0.17 3.94 -9.26
C PHE A 4 -1.25 3.81 -9.79
N GLU A 5 -1.37 3.48 -11.05
CA GLU A 5 -2.67 3.33 -11.69
C GLU A 5 -3.19 1.93 -11.48
N ILE A 6 -4.40 1.83 -10.91
CA ILE A 6 -5.02 0.52 -10.67
C ILE A 6 -6.01 0.21 -11.78
N GLN A 7 -6.19 -1.09 -12.01
CA GLN A 7 -7.22 -1.58 -12.91
C GLN A 7 -8.44 -1.90 -12.06
N GLY A 8 -9.54 -1.21 -12.30
CA GLY A 8 -10.71 -1.32 -11.47
C GLY A 8 -10.78 -0.20 -10.44
N GLU A 9 -11.59 -0.37 -9.42
CA GLU A 9 -11.88 0.71 -8.48
C GLU A 9 -11.11 0.62 -7.17
N ILE A 10 -10.65 -0.56 -6.80
CA ILE A 10 -9.95 -0.77 -5.53
C ILE A 10 -8.76 -1.70 -5.71
N ILE A 11 -7.84 -1.63 -4.74
CA ILE A 11 -6.74 -2.58 -4.63
C ILE A 11 -6.50 -2.85 -3.14
N GLN A 12 -6.21 -4.09 -2.78
CA GLN A 12 -5.86 -4.42 -1.40
C GLN A 12 -4.46 -3.92 -1.08
N LEU A 13 -4.25 -3.46 0.15
CA LEU A 13 -2.98 -2.86 0.56
C LEU A 13 -1.79 -3.81 0.34
N ASN A 14 -1.91 -5.07 0.75
CA ASN A 14 -0.82 -6.02 0.56
C ASN A 14 -0.51 -6.27 -0.92
N GLN A 15 -1.52 -6.28 -1.77
CA GLN A 15 -1.31 -6.43 -3.20
C GLN A 15 -0.63 -5.21 -3.80
N LEU A 16 -0.97 -4.02 -3.33
CA LEU A 16 -0.34 -2.80 -3.79
C LEU A 16 1.16 -2.81 -3.50
N LEU A 17 1.56 -3.19 -2.29
CA LEU A 17 2.98 -3.22 -1.93
C LEU A 17 3.77 -4.16 -2.83
N LYS A 18 3.18 -5.31 -3.17
CA LYS A 18 3.80 -6.25 -4.12
C LYS A 18 3.89 -5.65 -5.51
N ALA A 19 2.81 -5.05 -5.97
CA ALA A 19 2.77 -4.48 -7.32
C ALA A 19 3.76 -3.34 -7.49
N LEU A 20 4.00 -2.57 -6.43
CA LEU A 20 4.98 -1.49 -6.44
C LEU A 20 6.43 -1.99 -6.37
N GLY A 21 6.63 -3.26 -6.05
CA GLY A 21 7.97 -3.79 -5.85
C GLY A 21 8.59 -3.34 -4.53
N TRP A 22 7.80 -2.80 -3.60
CA TRP A 22 8.30 -2.37 -2.30
C TRP A 22 8.56 -3.54 -1.36
N VAL A 23 7.96 -4.69 -1.65
CA VAL A 23 8.19 -5.95 -0.96
C VAL A 23 8.29 -7.07 -2.00
N GLU A 24 8.85 -8.20 -1.62
CA GLU A 24 9.11 -9.29 -2.54
C GLU A 24 7.94 -10.24 -2.72
N ASN A 25 7.11 -10.37 -1.69
CA ASN A 25 6.01 -11.34 -1.73
C ASN A 25 4.92 -10.94 -0.75
N GLY A 26 3.81 -11.70 -0.75
CA GLY A 26 2.67 -11.41 0.10
C GLY A 26 2.96 -11.55 1.59
N ALA A 27 3.79 -12.52 1.98
CA ALA A 27 4.14 -12.70 3.38
C ALA A 27 4.91 -11.50 3.91
N GLN A 28 5.84 -10.98 3.13
CA GLN A 28 6.58 -9.78 3.52
C GLN A 28 5.65 -8.57 3.58
N ALA A 29 4.73 -8.44 2.61
CA ALA A 29 3.76 -7.35 2.62
C ALA A 29 2.92 -7.39 3.90
N ASN A 30 2.40 -8.55 4.25
CA ASN A 30 1.59 -8.70 5.47
C ASN A 30 2.39 -8.35 6.71
N SER A 31 3.63 -8.78 6.77
CA SER A 31 4.51 -8.56 7.91
C SER A 31 4.74 -7.06 8.15
N VAL A 32 5.13 -6.32 7.11
CA VAL A 32 5.41 -4.89 7.28
C VAL A 32 4.16 -4.10 7.62
N ILE A 33 3.01 -4.51 7.11
CA ILE A 33 1.75 -3.86 7.45
C ILE A 33 1.41 -4.10 8.93
N GLU A 34 1.50 -5.35 9.38
CA GLU A 34 1.19 -5.70 10.76
C GLU A 34 2.15 -5.08 11.76
N GLU A 35 3.37 -4.79 11.33
CA GLU A 35 4.36 -4.10 12.16
C GLU A 35 4.14 -2.59 12.24
N GLY A 36 3.17 -2.06 11.51
CA GLY A 36 2.86 -0.64 11.54
C GLY A 36 3.80 0.23 10.74
N LEU A 37 4.49 -0.36 9.75
CA LEU A 37 5.46 0.35 8.94
C LEU A 37 4.85 1.03 7.72
N VAL A 38 3.57 0.77 7.45
CA VAL A 38 2.87 1.31 6.29
C VAL A 38 1.83 2.31 6.74
N LYS A 39 1.77 3.45 6.05
CA LYS A 39 0.76 4.48 6.31
C LYS A 39 -0.15 4.63 5.11
N VAL A 40 -1.42 4.85 5.38
CA VAL A 40 -2.40 5.18 4.35
C VAL A 40 -3.04 6.51 4.75
N ASN A 41 -2.94 7.50 3.85
CA ASN A 41 -3.45 8.85 4.09
C ASN A 41 -2.93 9.45 5.40
N GLY A 42 -1.64 9.19 5.68
CA GLY A 42 -0.96 9.76 6.84
C GLY A 42 -1.12 9.00 8.15
N LYS A 43 -1.86 7.91 8.15
CA LYS A 43 -2.10 7.11 9.37
C LYS A 43 -1.59 5.70 9.20
N LYS A 44 -1.09 5.10 10.28
CA LYS A 44 -0.69 3.69 10.27
C LYS A 44 -1.88 2.83 9.89
N GLU A 45 -1.67 1.92 8.96
CA GLU A 45 -2.68 0.95 8.56
C GLU A 45 -2.19 -0.44 8.90
N LEU A 46 -2.92 -1.13 9.76
CA LEU A 46 -2.54 -2.46 10.23
C LEU A 46 -3.29 -3.59 9.53
N ARG A 47 -4.31 -3.23 8.74
CA ARG A 47 -5.13 -4.22 8.04
C ARG A 47 -4.52 -4.54 6.68
N LYS A 48 -3.95 -5.71 6.56
CA LYS A 48 -3.22 -6.12 5.35
C LYS A 48 -4.11 -6.20 4.10
N ARG A 49 -5.40 -6.44 4.29
CA ARG A 49 -6.35 -6.53 3.17
C ARG A 49 -7.23 -5.30 3.04
N ASN A 50 -6.82 -4.20 3.64
CA ASN A 50 -7.58 -2.96 3.51
C ASN A 50 -7.73 -2.59 2.04
N LYS A 51 -8.96 -2.32 1.63
CA LYS A 51 -9.26 -1.96 0.23
C LYS A 51 -9.04 -0.47 0.05
N LEU A 52 -8.14 -0.14 -0.86
CA LEU A 52 -7.77 1.24 -1.15
C LEU A 52 -8.40 1.71 -2.43
N GLU A 53 -8.88 2.94 -2.42
CA GLU A 53 -9.51 3.56 -3.57
C GLU A 53 -8.56 4.54 -4.26
N LYS A 54 -8.92 4.95 -5.46
CA LYS A 54 -8.22 6.02 -6.16
C LYS A 54 -8.19 7.27 -5.31
N GLY A 55 -7.06 7.96 -5.28
CA GLY A 55 -6.87 9.13 -4.45
C GLY A 55 -6.18 8.85 -3.12
N SER A 56 -6.08 7.58 -2.71
CA SER A 56 -5.37 7.22 -1.48
C SER A 56 -3.87 7.42 -1.65
N ILE A 57 -3.21 7.82 -0.56
CA ILE A 57 -1.76 7.99 -0.56
C ILE A 57 -1.17 6.96 0.40
N VAL A 58 -0.23 6.17 -0.11
CA VAL A 58 0.41 5.09 0.66
C VAL A 58 1.88 5.39 0.84
N GLU A 59 2.38 5.22 2.07
CA GLU A 59 3.77 5.46 2.42
C GLU A 59 4.41 4.24 3.04
N PHE A 60 5.64 3.97 2.65
CA PHE A 60 6.46 2.92 3.25
C PHE A 60 7.93 3.26 3.02
N GLN A 61 8.74 3.30 4.08
CA GLN A 61 10.18 3.54 3.99
C GLN A 61 10.55 4.80 3.18
N LYS A 62 9.95 5.92 3.49
CA LYS A 62 10.20 7.21 2.82
C LYS A 62 9.74 7.26 1.36
N GLN A 63 9.03 6.25 0.92
CA GLN A 63 8.43 6.22 -0.41
C GLN A 63 6.95 6.55 -0.28
N LYS A 64 6.43 7.33 -1.20
CA LYS A 64 5.02 7.68 -1.27
C LYS A 64 4.48 7.43 -2.65
N VAL A 65 3.25 6.95 -2.72
CA VAL A 65 2.56 6.78 -3.99
C VAL A 65 1.10 7.20 -3.83
N LYS A 66 0.55 7.80 -4.89
CA LYS A 66 -0.87 8.10 -4.94
C LYS A 66 -1.54 7.11 -5.88
N ILE A 67 -2.65 6.54 -5.44
CA ILE A 67 -3.42 5.60 -6.26
C ILE A 67 -4.30 6.38 -7.23
N GLU A 68 -4.21 6.04 -8.51
CA GLU A 68 -4.98 6.70 -9.58
C GLU A 68 -5.72 5.71 -10.45
#